data_ae7e31e904300518573e0e30b275028e
#
_entry.id   ae7e31e904300518573e0e30b275028e
#
_cell.length_a   1.000
_cell.length_b   1.000
_cell.length_c   1.000
_cell.angle_alpha   90.00
_cell.angle_beta   90.00
_cell.angle_gamma   90.00
#
_symmetry.space_group_name_H-M   'P 1'
#
loop_
_entity.id
_entity.type
_entity.pdbx_description
1 polymer ?
#
loop_
_entity_poly.entity_id
_entity_poly.type
_entity_poly.pdbx_seq_one_letter_code
_entity_poly.pdbx_strand_id
1 'polypeptide(L)'
;MRFRVDGTLREVVQPNRALHAALISRLKIMADLDISEKRLPQDGRISLRLGTRAIDVRVSTLPSAHGERAVLRLLDKSESKLSLEAVGMQGETLRRFEGLISQPHGIILVTGPTGSGKTTTLYAALGRLDATRNNIMTVEDPIEYELPGVGQTQVNSKIELTFAKALRAILRQDPDIIMIGEIRDFETAQIAIQASLTGHLVLATLHTNDAASAVTRLTDMGVEPFLLSSSLLGVLAQRLVRKYCSHCHGSGCEHCGQTGYTGRTGVFELLVTTDAIRAQIHNQASEADIRTAALADGMALMREDGERLIAAGVTSREEVLRVTRD
;
A
#
# COMPACT_ATOMS: atom_id res chain seq x y z
N MET A 1 0.43 27.60 2.37
CA MET A 1 0.66 26.28 1.77
C MET A 1 1.08 25.31 2.87
N ARG A 2 0.57 24.08 2.84
CA ARG A 2 0.88 23.07 3.85
C ARG A 2 1.48 21.83 3.18
N PHE A 3 2.50 21.26 3.78
CA PHE A 3 3.12 20.03 3.32
C PHE A 3 2.78 18.90 4.30
N ARG A 4 2.46 17.74 3.76
CA ARG A 4 2.34 16.52 4.55
C ARG A 4 3.68 15.77 4.46
N VAL A 5 4.41 15.75 5.56
CA VAL A 5 5.70 15.06 5.68
C VAL A 5 5.53 13.98 6.76
N ASP A 6 5.85 12.75 6.43
CA ASP A 6 5.72 11.59 7.32
C ASP A 6 4.35 11.48 8.01
N GLY A 7 3.27 11.76 7.24
CA GLY A 7 1.89 11.72 7.73
C GLY A 7 1.43 12.99 8.47
N THR A 8 2.33 13.88 8.87
CA THR A 8 2.03 15.11 9.61
C THR A 8 1.90 16.31 8.67
N LEU A 9 0.85 17.11 8.84
CA LEU A 9 0.61 18.31 8.04
C LEU A 9 1.30 19.52 8.70
N ARG A 10 2.15 20.23 7.95
CA ARG A 10 2.88 21.42 8.41
C ARG A 10 2.62 22.61 7.49
N GLU A 11 2.48 23.78 8.06
CA GLU A 11 2.47 25.01 7.29
C GLU A 11 3.91 25.42 6.97
N VAL A 12 4.20 25.65 5.68
CA VAL A 12 5.57 25.96 5.21
C VAL A 12 5.66 27.36 4.64
N VAL A 13 4.65 27.78 3.87
CA VAL A 13 4.61 29.08 3.22
C VAL A 13 3.21 29.65 3.27
N GLN A 14 3.08 30.93 3.58
CA GLN A 14 1.83 31.69 3.47
C GLN A 14 1.92 32.69 2.30
N PRO A 15 1.61 32.27 1.06
CA PRO A 15 1.60 33.19 -0.06
C PRO A 15 0.50 34.25 0.10
N ASN A 16 0.69 35.43 -0.47
CA ASN A 16 -0.34 36.45 -0.50
C ASN A 16 -1.60 35.87 -1.14
N ARG A 17 -2.76 36.10 -0.50
CA ARG A 17 -4.06 35.59 -0.96
C ARG A 17 -4.41 36.06 -2.38
N ALA A 18 -3.96 37.25 -2.77
CA ALA A 18 -4.14 37.76 -4.13
C ALA A 18 -3.49 36.89 -5.23
N LEU A 19 -2.45 36.11 -4.88
CA LEU A 19 -1.78 35.21 -5.81
C LEU A 19 -2.46 33.84 -5.95
N HIS A 20 -3.49 33.57 -5.14
CA HIS A 20 -4.12 32.24 -5.10
C HIS A 20 -4.63 31.78 -6.48
N ALA A 21 -5.40 32.61 -7.16
CA ALA A 21 -5.96 32.28 -8.49
C ALA A 21 -4.84 32.06 -9.54
N ALA A 22 -3.80 32.89 -9.51
CA ALA A 22 -2.67 32.79 -10.44
C ALA A 22 -1.86 31.49 -10.19
N LEU A 23 -1.66 31.11 -8.93
CA LEU A 23 -0.98 29.87 -8.56
C LEU A 23 -1.77 28.63 -9.03
N ILE A 24 -3.10 28.61 -8.82
CA ILE A 24 -3.95 27.52 -9.29
C ILE A 24 -3.93 27.43 -10.81
N SER A 25 -4.08 28.56 -11.53
CA SER A 25 -4.01 28.59 -13.00
C SER A 25 -2.68 28.06 -13.50
N ARG A 26 -1.57 28.44 -12.86
CA ARG A 26 -0.24 27.94 -13.23
C ARG A 26 -0.11 26.43 -13.02
N LEU A 27 -0.61 25.90 -11.90
CA LEU A 27 -0.63 24.47 -11.63
C LEU A 27 -1.47 23.71 -12.66
N LYS A 28 -2.63 24.24 -13.03
CA LYS A 28 -3.51 23.64 -14.06
C LYS A 28 -2.80 23.59 -15.42
N ILE A 29 -2.16 24.68 -15.85
CA ILE A 29 -1.39 24.69 -17.11
C ILE A 29 -0.28 23.65 -17.09
N MET A 30 0.47 23.56 -16.00
CA MET A 30 1.57 22.59 -15.87
C MET A 30 1.08 21.14 -15.84
N ALA A 31 -0.15 20.90 -15.39
CA ALA A 31 -0.76 19.58 -15.28
C ALA A 31 -1.67 19.21 -16.47
N ASP A 32 -1.68 20.05 -17.53
CA ASP A 32 -2.53 19.91 -18.72
C ASP A 32 -4.04 19.85 -18.38
N LEU A 33 -4.46 20.76 -17.48
CA LEU A 33 -5.84 20.89 -17.00
C LEU A 33 -6.50 22.15 -17.57
N ASP A 34 -7.83 22.14 -17.68
CA ASP A 34 -8.60 23.29 -18.15
C ASP A 34 -8.64 24.41 -17.10
N ILE A 35 -8.04 25.56 -17.45
CA ILE A 35 -8.00 26.75 -16.58
C ILE A 35 -9.34 27.52 -16.53
N SER A 36 -10.20 27.32 -17.52
CA SER A 36 -11.51 27.98 -17.62
C SER A 36 -12.56 27.27 -16.76
N GLU A 37 -12.48 25.96 -16.62
CA GLU A 37 -13.38 25.18 -15.79
C GLU A 37 -12.95 25.23 -14.31
N LYS A 38 -13.78 25.86 -13.46
CA LYS A 38 -13.54 26.05 -12.03
C LYS A 38 -14.59 25.39 -11.12
N ARG A 39 -15.59 24.76 -11.72
CA ARG A 39 -16.76 24.20 -11.04
C ARG A 39 -16.64 22.68 -10.81
N LEU A 40 -15.77 22.02 -11.57
CA LEU A 40 -15.58 20.58 -11.54
C LEU A 40 -14.19 20.21 -11.00
N PRO A 41 -14.07 19.10 -10.29
CA PRO A 41 -12.76 18.52 -9.95
C PRO A 41 -11.99 18.17 -11.20
N GLN A 42 -10.68 18.35 -11.17
CA GLN A 42 -9.79 17.94 -12.25
C GLN A 42 -8.55 17.29 -11.68
N ASP A 43 -8.08 16.25 -12.36
CA ASP A 43 -6.87 15.51 -12.02
C ASP A 43 -5.91 15.52 -13.21
N GLY A 44 -4.63 15.78 -12.95
CA GLY A 44 -3.59 15.85 -13.94
C GLY A 44 -2.21 15.47 -13.39
N ARG A 45 -1.20 15.57 -14.23
CA ARG A 45 0.15 15.15 -13.90
C ARG A 45 1.16 16.19 -14.40
N ILE A 46 2.16 16.46 -13.58
CA ILE A 46 3.30 17.31 -13.94
C ILE A 46 4.55 16.44 -13.83
N SER A 47 5.35 16.36 -14.89
CA SER A 47 6.67 15.73 -14.83
C SER A 47 7.73 16.81 -14.72
N LEU A 48 8.53 16.75 -13.67
CA LEU A 48 9.59 17.70 -13.37
C LEU A 48 10.94 17.00 -13.32
N ARG A 49 11.98 17.73 -13.69
CA ARG A 49 13.37 17.29 -13.51
C ARG A 49 14.07 18.26 -12.56
N LEU A 50 14.49 17.78 -11.40
CA LEU A 50 15.27 18.55 -10.42
C LEU A 50 16.70 17.99 -10.38
N GLY A 51 17.61 18.63 -11.11
CA GLY A 51 18.95 18.09 -11.33
C GLY A 51 18.89 16.76 -12.08
N THR A 52 19.41 15.70 -11.48
CA THR A 52 19.39 14.33 -12.02
C THR A 52 18.11 13.55 -11.66
N ARG A 53 17.26 14.06 -10.77
CA ARG A 53 16.04 13.37 -10.30
C ARG A 53 14.85 13.70 -11.17
N ALA A 54 14.14 12.67 -11.63
CA ALA A 54 12.84 12.80 -12.28
C ALA A 54 11.75 12.67 -11.21
N ILE A 55 10.91 13.68 -11.09
CA ILE A 55 9.81 13.75 -10.13
C ILE A 55 8.51 13.87 -10.90
N ASP A 56 7.59 12.97 -10.65
CA ASP A 56 6.20 13.13 -11.07
C ASP A 56 5.37 13.76 -9.95
N VAL A 57 4.54 14.72 -10.32
CA VAL A 57 3.61 15.37 -9.39
C VAL A 57 2.20 15.10 -9.87
N ARG A 58 1.41 14.38 -9.11
CA ARG A 58 -0.03 14.29 -9.34
C ARG A 58 -0.69 15.51 -8.76
N VAL A 59 -1.50 16.16 -9.57
CA VAL A 59 -2.24 17.38 -9.21
C VAL A 59 -3.71 17.06 -9.22
N SER A 60 -4.39 17.32 -8.11
CA SER A 60 -5.86 17.26 -8.01
C SER A 60 -6.37 18.63 -7.62
N THR A 61 -7.33 19.17 -8.37
CA THR A 61 -8.02 20.43 -8.05
C THR A 61 -9.47 20.17 -7.69
N LEU A 62 -9.96 20.88 -6.70
CA LEU A 62 -11.31 20.76 -6.20
C LEU A 62 -11.90 22.16 -5.96
N PRO A 63 -13.11 22.47 -6.47
CA PRO A 63 -13.84 23.68 -6.11
C PRO A 63 -14.11 23.75 -4.60
N SER A 64 -13.92 24.91 -4.00
CA SER A 64 -14.21 25.17 -2.60
C SER A 64 -14.80 26.57 -2.40
N ALA A 65 -15.38 26.83 -1.22
CA ALA A 65 -16.02 28.12 -0.90
C ALA A 65 -15.10 29.35 -1.04
N HIS A 66 -13.78 29.16 -0.98
CA HIS A 66 -12.79 30.23 -1.06
C HIS A 66 -11.93 30.18 -2.33
N GLY A 67 -12.44 29.55 -3.38
CA GLY A 67 -11.71 29.29 -4.63
C GLY A 67 -11.24 27.83 -4.72
N GLU A 68 -10.60 27.48 -5.81
CA GLU A 68 -10.15 26.10 -6.02
C GLU A 68 -9.03 25.71 -5.05
N ARG A 69 -9.12 24.52 -4.49
CA ARG A 69 -8.06 23.90 -3.71
C ARG A 69 -7.24 22.97 -4.61
N ALA A 70 -5.93 23.03 -4.51
CA ALA A 70 -5.05 22.06 -5.18
C ALA A 70 -4.33 21.18 -4.15
N VAL A 71 -4.23 19.90 -4.46
CA VAL A 71 -3.40 18.93 -3.75
C VAL A 71 -2.37 18.37 -4.72
N LEU A 72 -1.11 18.42 -4.33
CA LEU A 72 0.02 17.92 -5.11
C LEU A 72 0.63 16.73 -4.36
N ARG A 73 0.73 15.58 -5.05
CA ARG A 73 1.46 14.42 -4.54
C ARG A 73 2.75 14.26 -5.32
N LEU A 74 3.86 14.41 -4.63
CA LEU A 74 5.19 14.23 -5.20
C LEU A 74 5.54 12.75 -5.23
N LEU A 75 5.97 12.24 -6.38
CA LEU A 75 6.41 10.87 -6.61
C LEU A 75 7.85 10.93 -7.13
N ASP A 76 8.80 10.52 -6.31
CA ASP A 76 10.21 10.44 -6.72
C ASP A 76 10.43 9.12 -7.47
N LYS A 77 10.79 9.22 -8.76
CA LYS A 77 11.07 8.05 -9.61
C LYS A 77 12.50 7.51 -9.47
N SER A 78 13.36 8.22 -8.75
CA SER A 78 14.77 7.83 -8.59
C SER A 78 14.98 6.74 -7.55
N GLU A 79 13.91 6.14 -7.08
CA GLU A 79 13.91 5.26 -5.93
C GLU A 79 14.73 3.98 -6.13
N SER A 80 15.61 3.82 -5.17
CA SER A 80 16.32 2.60 -4.86
C SER A 80 15.35 1.41 -4.73
N LYS A 81 15.76 0.24 -5.17
CA LYS A 81 15.09 -1.05 -4.90
C LYS A 81 14.85 -1.17 -3.40
N LEU A 82 13.63 -0.91 -2.96
CA LEU A 82 13.24 -1.12 -1.57
C LEU A 82 13.20 -2.62 -1.30
N SER A 83 13.94 -3.06 -0.30
CA SER A 83 13.86 -4.44 0.17
C SER A 83 12.83 -4.57 1.29
N LEU A 84 12.39 -5.80 1.58
CA LEU A 84 11.48 -6.08 2.70
C LEU A 84 12.07 -5.62 4.04
N GLU A 85 13.39 -5.71 4.20
CA GLU A 85 14.10 -5.19 5.38
C GLU A 85 14.07 -3.66 5.44
N ALA A 86 14.20 -2.99 4.31
CA ALA A 86 14.17 -1.53 4.23
C ALA A 86 12.79 -0.95 4.60
N VAL A 87 11.70 -1.69 4.32
CA VAL A 87 10.36 -1.30 4.78
C VAL A 87 10.11 -1.61 6.26
N GLY A 88 11.05 -2.29 6.94
CA GLY A 88 11.01 -2.56 8.37
C GLY A 88 10.68 -4.00 8.76
N MET A 89 10.49 -4.91 7.79
CA MET A 89 10.21 -6.31 8.07
C MET A 89 11.48 -7.04 8.49
N GLN A 90 11.45 -7.76 9.61
CA GLN A 90 12.62 -8.42 10.17
C GLN A 90 12.24 -9.73 10.87
N GLY A 91 13.25 -10.53 11.20
CA GLY A 91 13.13 -11.73 12.05
C GLY A 91 12.16 -12.78 11.49
N GLU A 92 11.28 -13.28 12.34
CA GLU A 92 10.32 -14.33 12.01
C GLU A 92 9.29 -13.89 10.97
N THR A 93 8.79 -12.66 11.06
CA THR A 93 7.82 -12.10 10.11
C THR A 93 8.40 -12.07 8.69
N LEU A 94 9.65 -11.63 8.54
CA LEU A 94 10.35 -11.63 7.25
C LEU A 94 10.47 -13.06 6.71
N ARG A 95 10.97 -13.98 7.52
CA ARG A 95 11.21 -15.38 7.11
C ARG A 95 9.92 -16.08 6.68
N ARG A 96 8.84 -15.90 7.46
CA ARG A 96 7.52 -16.47 7.11
C ARG A 96 6.97 -15.83 5.84
N PHE A 97 7.07 -14.51 5.69
CA PHE A 97 6.57 -13.83 4.49
C PHE A 97 7.35 -14.22 3.24
N GLU A 98 8.69 -14.37 3.32
CA GLU A 98 9.51 -14.91 2.23
C GLU A 98 9.10 -16.34 1.86
N GLY A 99 8.76 -17.16 2.85
CA GLY A 99 8.22 -18.49 2.61
C GLY A 99 6.88 -18.48 1.86
N LEU A 100 6.01 -17.48 2.12
CA LEU A 100 4.74 -17.33 1.41
C LEU A 100 4.95 -16.89 -0.04
N ILE A 101 5.77 -15.88 -0.30
CA ILE A 101 6.01 -15.39 -1.67
C ILE A 101 6.81 -16.37 -2.54
N SER A 102 7.40 -17.39 -1.94
CA SER A 102 8.11 -18.47 -2.65
C SER A 102 7.19 -19.64 -3.04
N GLN A 103 5.90 -19.59 -2.67
CA GLN A 103 4.94 -20.61 -3.06
C GLN A 103 4.63 -20.55 -4.55
N PRO A 104 4.40 -21.70 -5.21
CA PRO A 104 4.15 -21.71 -6.64
C PRO A 104 2.79 -21.11 -7.04
N HIS A 105 1.81 -21.15 -6.15
CA HIS A 105 0.46 -20.63 -6.37
C HIS A 105 -0.22 -20.32 -5.03
N GLY A 106 -1.30 -19.56 -5.09
CA GLY A 106 -2.10 -19.13 -3.95
C GLY A 106 -2.24 -17.61 -3.92
N ILE A 107 -2.95 -17.09 -2.93
CA ILE A 107 -3.13 -15.64 -2.76
C ILE A 107 -2.56 -15.16 -1.44
N ILE A 108 -1.79 -14.09 -1.48
CA ILE A 108 -1.25 -13.36 -0.33
C ILE A 108 -1.87 -11.97 -0.32
N LEU A 109 -2.44 -11.59 0.80
CA LEU A 109 -3.08 -10.30 0.98
C LEU A 109 -2.23 -9.39 1.84
N VAL A 110 -2.08 -8.13 1.43
CA VAL A 110 -1.49 -7.08 2.25
C VAL A 110 -2.59 -6.07 2.59
N THR A 111 -2.86 -5.86 3.87
CA THR A 111 -3.96 -5.01 4.30
C THR A 111 -3.51 -3.86 5.20
N GLY A 112 -4.36 -2.88 5.33
CA GLY A 112 -4.13 -1.66 6.11
C GLY A 112 -4.82 -0.45 5.49
N PRO A 113 -4.94 0.67 6.22
CA PRO A 113 -5.53 1.90 5.71
C PRO A 113 -4.69 2.50 4.56
N THR A 114 -5.24 3.53 3.94
CA THR A 114 -4.52 4.34 2.96
C THR A 114 -3.27 4.95 3.60
N GLY A 115 -2.14 4.83 2.91
CA GLY A 115 -0.85 5.36 3.38
C GLY A 115 -0.13 4.47 4.41
N SER A 116 -0.56 3.22 4.61
CA SER A 116 0.15 2.26 5.46
C SER A 116 1.37 1.59 4.79
N GLY A 117 1.64 1.89 3.52
CA GLY A 117 2.82 1.38 2.80
C GLY A 117 2.60 0.06 2.06
N LYS A 118 1.35 -0.38 1.85
CA LYS A 118 1.02 -1.65 1.18
C LYS A 118 1.71 -1.83 -0.18
N THR A 119 1.56 -0.85 -1.06
CA THR A 119 2.19 -0.88 -2.40
C THR A 119 3.70 -1.00 -2.31
N THR A 120 4.33 -0.26 -1.38
CA THR A 120 5.77 -0.31 -1.14
C THR A 120 6.21 -1.72 -0.72
N THR A 121 5.45 -2.37 0.16
CA THR A 121 5.72 -3.74 0.60
C THR A 121 5.51 -4.75 -0.53
N LEU A 122 4.45 -4.60 -1.34
CA LEU A 122 4.25 -5.45 -2.51
C LEU A 122 5.37 -5.28 -3.55
N TYR A 123 5.82 -4.06 -3.81
CA TYR A 123 6.94 -3.81 -4.71
C TYR A 123 8.25 -4.40 -4.16
N ALA A 124 8.49 -4.31 -2.84
CA ALA A 124 9.62 -4.97 -2.19
C ALA A 124 9.53 -6.50 -2.29
N ALA A 125 8.32 -7.07 -2.18
CA ALA A 125 8.08 -8.49 -2.40
C ALA A 125 8.35 -8.92 -3.85
N LEU A 126 7.85 -8.16 -4.85
CA LEU A 126 8.15 -8.41 -6.26
C LEU A 126 9.65 -8.32 -6.55
N GLY A 127 10.37 -7.40 -5.89
CA GLY A 127 11.82 -7.28 -6.02
C GLY A 127 12.63 -8.47 -5.49
N ARG A 128 12.01 -9.35 -4.67
CA ARG A 128 12.60 -10.63 -4.23
C ARG A 128 12.42 -11.75 -5.24
N LEU A 129 11.46 -11.60 -6.14
CA LEU A 129 11.12 -12.59 -7.16
C LEU A 129 11.95 -12.37 -8.41
N ASP A 130 12.35 -13.44 -9.05
CA ASP A 130 13.18 -13.38 -10.25
C ASP A 130 12.34 -13.11 -11.50
N ALA A 131 12.28 -11.86 -11.91
CA ALA A 131 11.55 -11.43 -13.11
C ALA A 131 12.18 -11.92 -14.44
N THR A 132 13.35 -12.55 -14.40
CA THR A 132 13.94 -13.18 -15.60
C THR A 132 13.44 -14.61 -15.81
N ARG A 133 12.92 -15.23 -14.75
CA ARG A 133 12.42 -16.61 -14.75
C ARG A 133 10.91 -16.70 -14.63
N ASN A 134 10.26 -15.63 -14.16
CA ASN A 134 8.83 -15.57 -13.94
C ASN A 134 8.23 -14.41 -14.73
N ASN A 135 7.13 -14.65 -15.40
CA ASN A 135 6.34 -13.59 -16.00
C ASN A 135 5.50 -12.90 -14.91
N ILE A 136 5.99 -11.75 -14.43
CA ILE A 136 5.35 -10.97 -13.38
C ILE A 136 4.52 -9.86 -14.01
N MET A 137 3.23 -9.84 -13.71
CA MET A 137 2.32 -8.83 -14.22
C MET A 137 1.55 -8.13 -13.11
N THR A 138 1.30 -6.83 -13.26
CA THR A 138 0.54 -6.06 -12.28
C THR A 138 -0.65 -5.32 -12.90
N VAL A 139 -1.65 -5.04 -12.07
CA VAL A 139 -2.72 -4.08 -12.37
C VAL A 139 -2.85 -3.10 -11.21
N GLU A 140 -2.77 -1.79 -11.50
CA GLU A 140 -2.58 -0.75 -10.50
C GLU A 140 -3.41 0.51 -10.78
N ASP A 141 -3.73 1.27 -9.74
CA ASP A 141 -4.46 2.54 -9.83
C ASP A 141 -3.86 3.61 -8.87
N PRO A 142 -2.86 4.30 -9.35
CA PRO A 142 -2.05 4.11 -10.54
C PRO A 142 -0.72 3.39 -10.23
N ILE A 143 0.10 3.15 -11.26
CA ILE A 143 1.51 2.72 -11.11
C ILE A 143 2.27 3.82 -10.35
N GLU A 144 2.94 3.46 -9.24
CA GLU A 144 3.71 4.41 -8.44
C GLU A 144 5.09 4.69 -9.06
N TYR A 145 5.81 3.65 -9.46
CA TYR A 145 7.04 3.71 -10.25
C TYR A 145 7.26 2.43 -11.04
N GLU A 146 8.11 2.49 -12.06
CA GLU A 146 8.36 1.37 -12.95
C GLU A 146 9.28 0.33 -12.29
N LEU A 147 8.90 -0.95 -12.39
CA LEU A 147 9.69 -2.08 -11.94
C LEU A 147 10.34 -2.76 -13.14
N PRO A 148 11.68 -2.85 -13.20
CA PRO A 148 12.36 -3.53 -14.31
C PRO A 148 11.95 -5.00 -14.42
N GLY A 149 11.59 -5.44 -15.62
CA GLY A 149 11.20 -6.82 -15.91
C GLY A 149 9.77 -7.20 -15.51
N VAL A 150 8.96 -6.24 -15.04
CA VAL A 150 7.56 -6.45 -14.64
C VAL A 150 6.61 -5.80 -15.65
N GLY A 151 5.62 -6.54 -16.10
CA GLY A 151 4.56 -6.04 -16.98
C GLY A 151 3.49 -5.27 -16.19
N GLN A 152 3.62 -3.95 -16.06
CA GLN A 152 2.72 -3.13 -15.25
C GLN A 152 1.60 -2.53 -16.10
N THR A 153 0.35 -2.77 -15.70
CA THR A 153 -0.86 -2.24 -16.36
C THR A 153 -1.56 -1.26 -15.43
N GLN A 154 -1.82 -0.04 -15.92
CA GLN A 154 -2.57 0.96 -15.17
C GLN A 154 -4.05 0.96 -15.54
N VAL A 155 -4.92 0.98 -14.54
CA VAL A 155 -6.36 1.22 -14.68
C VAL A 155 -6.61 2.55 -15.39
N ASN A 156 -7.59 2.61 -16.28
CA ASN A 156 -7.96 3.81 -17.02
C ASN A 156 -9.48 3.91 -17.17
N SER A 157 -10.10 4.72 -16.33
CA SER A 157 -11.55 4.93 -16.32
C SER A 157 -12.09 5.56 -17.61
N LYS A 158 -11.28 6.36 -18.33
CA LYS A 158 -11.70 7.02 -19.58
C LYS A 158 -12.01 6.03 -20.70
N ILE A 159 -11.39 4.86 -20.68
CA ILE A 159 -11.61 3.78 -21.66
C ILE A 159 -12.21 2.53 -21.00
N GLU A 160 -12.74 2.68 -19.79
CA GLU A 160 -13.34 1.61 -18.99
C GLU A 160 -12.43 0.40 -18.74
N LEU A 161 -11.11 0.61 -18.70
CA LEU A 161 -10.15 -0.41 -18.29
C LEU A 161 -10.13 -0.48 -16.75
N THR A 162 -10.99 -1.33 -16.19
CA THR A 162 -11.11 -1.59 -14.75
C THR A 162 -10.11 -2.64 -14.27
N PHE A 163 -9.97 -2.82 -12.94
CA PHE A 163 -9.18 -3.90 -12.36
C PHE A 163 -9.61 -5.28 -12.90
N ALA A 164 -10.90 -5.59 -12.90
CA ALA A 164 -11.43 -6.86 -13.38
C ALA A 164 -11.15 -7.07 -14.89
N LYS A 165 -11.35 -6.06 -15.73
CA LYS A 165 -11.05 -6.15 -17.18
C LYS A 165 -9.56 -6.37 -17.42
N ALA A 166 -8.70 -5.61 -16.75
CA ALA A 166 -7.25 -5.75 -16.89
C ALA A 166 -6.78 -7.13 -16.40
N LEU A 167 -7.26 -7.60 -15.26
CA LEU A 167 -6.90 -8.89 -14.69
C LEU A 167 -7.29 -10.07 -15.62
N ARG A 168 -8.49 -10.04 -16.23
CA ARG A 168 -8.87 -11.02 -17.24
C ARG A 168 -7.96 -10.99 -18.48
N ALA A 169 -7.45 -9.83 -18.85
CA ALA A 169 -6.50 -9.72 -19.96
C ALA A 169 -5.14 -10.28 -19.58
N ILE A 170 -4.65 -9.96 -18.38
CA ILE A 170 -3.39 -10.46 -17.81
C ILE A 170 -3.38 -11.99 -17.80
N LEU A 171 -4.46 -12.64 -17.37
CA LEU A 171 -4.56 -14.11 -17.34
C LEU A 171 -4.41 -14.79 -18.71
N ARG A 172 -4.51 -14.05 -19.81
CA ARG A 172 -4.23 -14.55 -21.17
C ARG A 172 -2.82 -14.25 -21.66
N GLN A 173 -1.98 -13.69 -20.81
CA GLN A 173 -0.60 -13.34 -21.12
C GLN A 173 0.41 -14.30 -20.46
N ASP A 174 -0.06 -15.50 -20.07
CA ASP A 174 0.77 -16.54 -19.42
C ASP A 174 1.57 -16.01 -18.21
N PRO A 175 0.92 -15.38 -17.22
CA PRO A 175 1.61 -14.90 -16.05
C PRO A 175 1.94 -16.04 -15.09
N ASP A 176 3.06 -15.97 -14.38
CA ASP A 176 3.36 -16.82 -13.23
C ASP A 176 2.91 -16.12 -11.93
N ILE A 177 3.14 -14.81 -11.86
CA ILE A 177 2.90 -13.99 -10.68
C ILE A 177 2.06 -12.76 -11.07
N ILE A 178 1.00 -12.53 -10.32
CA ILE A 178 0.08 -11.43 -10.55
C ILE A 178 0.02 -10.54 -9.30
N MET A 179 0.24 -9.23 -9.47
CA MET A 179 0.00 -8.27 -8.39
C MET A 179 -1.21 -7.39 -8.72
N ILE A 180 -2.16 -7.32 -7.80
CA ILE A 180 -3.37 -6.51 -7.88
C ILE A 180 -3.24 -5.37 -6.87
N GLY A 181 -3.17 -4.14 -7.37
CA GLY A 181 -3.00 -2.94 -6.53
C GLY A 181 -4.01 -2.88 -5.40
N GLU A 182 -5.28 -3.16 -5.68
CA GLU A 182 -6.31 -3.32 -4.64
C GLU A 182 -7.51 -4.14 -5.14
N ILE A 183 -8.17 -4.84 -4.20
CA ILE A 183 -9.45 -5.52 -4.41
C ILE A 183 -10.54 -4.67 -3.75
N ARG A 184 -11.42 -4.09 -4.58
CA ARG A 184 -12.54 -3.23 -4.12
C ARG A 184 -13.91 -3.90 -4.24
N ASP A 185 -14.06 -4.86 -5.14
CA ASP A 185 -15.32 -5.46 -5.52
C ASP A 185 -15.22 -6.98 -5.65
N PHE A 186 -16.40 -7.62 -5.63
CA PHE A 186 -16.53 -9.07 -5.73
C PHE A 186 -15.95 -9.64 -7.03
N GLU A 187 -16.15 -8.94 -8.16
CA GLU A 187 -15.69 -9.43 -9.47
C GLU A 187 -14.16 -9.56 -9.49
N THR A 188 -13.44 -8.54 -9.01
CA THR A 188 -11.98 -8.55 -8.89
C THR A 188 -11.51 -9.63 -7.90
N ALA A 189 -12.18 -9.77 -6.74
CA ALA A 189 -11.87 -10.79 -5.76
C ALA A 189 -12.02 -12.20 -6.33
N GLN A 190 -13.12 -12.47 -7.03
CA GLN A 190 -13.41 -13.77 -7.62
C GLN A 190 -12.36 -14.15 -8.67
N ILE A 191 -11.97 -13.23 -9.56
CA ILE A 191 -10.96 -13.50 -10.57
C ILE A 191 -9.59 -13.76 -9.92
N ALA A 192 -9.21 -12.98 -8.89
CA ALA A 192 -7.96 -13.14 -8.16
C ALA A 192 -7.85 -14.53 -7.50
N ILE A 193 -8.93 -14.96 -6.84
CA ILE A 193 -8.99 -16.28 -6.20
C ILE A 193 -8.97 -17.40 -7.23
N GLN A 194 -9.72 -17.29 -8.33
CA GLN A 194 -9.68 -18.28 -9.40
C GLN A 194 -8.28 -18.39 -10.00
N ALA A 195 -7.59 -17.26 -10.24
CA ALA A 195 -6.21 -17.25 -10.70
C ALA A 195 -5.29 -18.03 -9.75
N SER A 196 -5.41 -17.80 -8.45
CA SER A 196 -4.60 -18.48 -7.44
C SER A 196 -4.86 -19.99 -7.37
N LEU A 197 -6.08 -20.44 -7.64
CA LEU A 197 -6.45 -21.86 -7.69
C LEU A 197 -6.00 -22.53 -9.00
N THR A 198 -5.78 -21.75 -10.07
CA THR A 198 -5.36 -22.27 -11.39
C THR A 198 -3.85 -22.23 -11.59
N GLY A 199 -3.07 -22.03 -10.53
CA GLY A 199 -1.62 -22.19 -10.56
C GLY A 199 -0.80 -20.90 -10.53
N HIS A 200 -1.43 -19.74 -10.29
CA HIS A 200 -0.72 -18.46 -10.23
C HIS A 200 -0.49 -18.02 -8.78
N LEU A 201 0.65 -17.39 -8.50
CA LEU A 201 0.86 -16.66 -7.26
C LEU A 201 0.25 -15.26 -7.38
N VAL A 202 -0.72 -14.95 -6.53
CA VAL A 202 -1.43 -13.67 -6.53
C VAL A 202 -1.05 -12.87 -5.29
N LEU A 203 -0.62 -11.65 -5.48
CA LEU A 203 -0.36 -10.66 -4.44
C LEU A 203 -1.41 -9.55 -4.57
N ALA A 204 -2.15 -9.23 -3.50
CA ALA A 204 -3.19 -8.21 -3.61
C ALA A 204 -3.29 -7.35 -2.35
N THR A 205 -3.91 -6.15 -2.45
CA THR A 205 -4.19 -5.37 -1.26
C THR A 205 -5.68 -5.27 -0.96
N LEU A 206 -5.96 -5.13 0.34
CA LEU A 206 -7.27 -4.83 0.90
C LEU A 206 -7.19 -3.62 1.84
N HIS A 207 -8.34 -3.10 2.23
CA HIS A 207 -8.47 -2.04 3.22
C HIS A 207 -9.21 -2.57 4.45
N THR A 208 -8.50 -3.29 5.33
CA THR A 208 -8.98 -3.73 6.64
C THR A 208 -7.99 -3.34 7.74
N ASN A 209 -8.38 -3.43 8.99
CA ASN A 209 -7.58 -2.94 10.11
C ASN A 209 -6.52 -3.94 10.59
N ASP A 210 -6.78 -5.21 10.49
CA ASP A 210 -5.93 -6.32 10.92
C ASP A 210 -5.99 -7.49 9.95
N ALA A 211 -5.25 -8.55 10.21
CA ALA A 211 -5.14 -9.69 9.31
C ALA A 211 -6.41 -10.55 9.30
N ALA A 212 -7.05 -10.78 10.46
CA ALA A 212 -8.24 -11.63 10.54
C ALA A 212 -9.44 -10.97 9.84
N SER A 213 -9.62 -9.66 9.99
CA SER A 213 -10.69 -8.90 9.34
C SER A 213 -10.58 -8.89 7.80
N ALA A 214 -9.42 -9.17 7.23
CA ALA A 214 -9.30 -9.32 5.78
C ALA A 214 -10.01 -10.57 5.26
N VAL A 215 -10.02 -11.64 6.05
CA VAL A 215 -10.74 -12.89 5.72
C VAL A 215 -12.24 -12.65 5.71
N THR A 216 -12.78 -12.07 6.79
CA THR A 216 -14.22 -11.74 6.87
C THR A 216 -14.63 -10.74 5.81
N ARG A 217 -13.78 -9.78 5.49
CA ARG A 217 -14.06 -8.80 4.41
C ARG A 217 -14.27 -9.46 3.05
N LEU A 218 -13.49 -10.49 2.69
CA LEU A 218 -13.67 -11.20 1.43
C LEU A 218 -14.95 -12.03 1.43
N THR A 219 -15.29 -12.68 2.54
CA THR A 219 -16.58 -13.38 2.68
C THR A 219 -17.78 -12.44 2.61
N ASP A 220 -17.71 -11.29 3.25
CA ASP A 220 -18.73 -10.24 3.17
C ASP A 220 -18.90 -9.68 1.73
N MET A 221 -17.84 -9.67 0.94
CA MET A 221 -17.89 -9.33 -0.48
C MET A 221 -18.54 -10.41 -1.33
N GLY A 222 -18.84 -11.59 -0.79
CA GLY A 222 -19.49 -12.70 -1.47
C GLY A 222 -18.55 -13.83 -1.91
N VAL A 223 -17.29 -13.81 -1.49
CA VAL A 223 -16.35 -14.91 -1.78
C VAL A 223 -16.72 -16.13 -0.96
N GLU A 224 -16.86 -17.26 -1.65
CA GLU A 224 -17.18 -18.54 -1.00
C GLU A 224 -16.06 -19.00 -0.07
N PRO A 225 -16.36 -19.35 1.20
CA PRO A 225 -15.36 -19.72 2.20
C PRO A 225 -14.46 -20.89 1.79
N PHE A 226 -14.99 -21.86 1.06
CA PHE A 226 -14.21 -23.02 0.59
C PHE A 226 -13.16 -22.64 -0.46
N LEU A 227 -13.45 -21.64 -1.31
CA LEU A 227 -12.49 -21.12 -2.28
C LEU A 227 -11.38 -20.33 -1.56
N LEU A 228 -11.77 -19.49 -0.61
CA LEU A 228 -10.83 -18.69 0.18
C LEU A 228 -9.92 -19.60 1.04
N SER A 229 -10.47 -20.57 1.74
CA SER A 229 -9.69 -21.53 2.56
C SER A 229 -8.68 -22.34 1.75
N SER A 230 -8.99 -22.61 0.48
CA SER A 230 -8.12 -23.39 -0.41
C SER A 230 -7.04 -22.55 -1.09
N SER A 231 -7.26 -21.24 -1.25
CA SER A 231 -6.39 -20.36 -2.02
C SER A 231 -5.52 -19.43 -1.16
N LEU A 232 -5.99 -19.01 0.03
CA LEU A 232 -5.30 -18.05 0.88
C LEU A 232 -4.06 -18.68 1.51
N LEU A 233 -2.90 -18.08 1.24
CA LEU A 233 -1.61 -18.44 1.86
C LEU A 233 -1.39 -17.66 3.16
N GLY A 234 -1.75 -16.39 3.18
CA GLY A 234 -1.62 -15.56 4.37
C GLY A 234 -2.07 -14.12 4.14
N VAL A 235 -2.17 -13.39 5.24
CA VAL A 235 -2.54 -11.97 5.28
C VAL A 235 -1.52 -11.21 6.10
N LEU A 236 -0.93 -10.18 5.50
CA LEU A 236 -0.03 -9.25 6.16
C LEU A 236 -0.77 -7.94 6.44
N ALA A 237 -1.10 -7.67 7.69
CA ALA A 237 -1.61 -6.36 8.09
C ALA A 237 -0.45 -5.43 8.43
N GLN A 238 -0.56 -4.16 8.04
CA GLN A 238 0.55 -3.20 8.09
C GLN A 238 0.10 -1.80 8.49
N ARG A 239 0.93 -1.15 9.31
CA ARG A 239 0.89 0.29 9.63
C ARG A 239 2.29 0.89 9.50
N LEU A 240 2.35 2.22 9.46
CA LEU A 240 3.62 2.95 9.49
C LEU A 240 3.74 3.78 10.78
N VAL A 241 4.87 3.63 11.44
CA VAL A 241 5.32 4.49 12.55
C VAL A 241 6.45 5.38 12.08
N ARG A 242 6.56 6.59 12.66
CA ARG A 242 7.68 7.50 12.39
C ARG A 242 8.92 7.00 13.12
N LYS A 243 10.08 7.10 12.50
CA LYS A 243 11.36 6.80 13.12
C LYS A 243 11.90 8.02 13.84
N TYR A 244 12.57 7.83 14.96
CA TYR A 244 13.33 8.91 15.57
C TYR A 244 14.31 9.52 14.57
N CYS A 245 14.43 10.82 14.62
CA CYS A 245 15.42 11.54 13.84
C CYS A 245 16.83 11.10 14.27
N SER A 246 17.67 10.70 13.31
CA SER A 246 19.04 10.27 13.58
C SER A 246 19.94 11.35 14.18
N HIS A 247 19.58 12.63 14.02
CA HIS A 247 20.35 13.75 14.55
C HIS A 247 20.00 14.11 15.99
N CYS A 248 18.73 13.98 16.40
CA CYS A 248 18.28 14.48 17.71
C CYS A 248 17.61 13.41 18.57
N HIS A 249 17.46 12.18 18.07
CA HIS A 249 16.90 11.04 18.80
C HIS A 249 15.59 11.36 19.56
N GLY A 250 14.70 12.12 18.91
CA GLY A 250 13.38 12.44 19.46
C GLY A 250 13.27 13.81 20.13
N SER A 251 14.37 14.52 20.42
CA SER A 251 14.32 15.81 21.12
C SER A 251 13.87 17.01 20.26
N GLY A 252 13.87 16.85 18.94
CA GLY A 252 13.58 17.92 18.00
C GLY A 252 14.82 18.71 17.56
N CYS A 253 14.95 18.97 16.25
CA CYS A 253 16.02 19.78 15.68
C CYS A 253 15.57 20.34 14.31
N GLU A 254 16.37 21.23 13.71
CA GLU A 254 16.07 21.81 12.39
C GLU A 254 15.93 20.74 11.31
N HIS A 255 16.78 19.70 11.33
CA HIS A 255 16.74 18.61 10.36
C HIS A 255 15.37 17.90 10.30
N CYS A 256 14.75 17.65 11.45
CA CYS A 256 13.41 17.04 11.51
C CYS A 256 12.29 18.10 11.60
N GLY A 257 12.60 19.39 11.51
CA GLY A 257 11.63 20.48 11.68
C GLY A 257 10.97 20.45 13.06
N GLN A 258 11.77 20.27 14.11
CA GLN A 258 11.38 20.25 15.54
C GLN A 258 10.42 19.13 15.94
N THR A 259 10.23 18.10 15.11
CA THR A 259 9.29 17.00 15.43
C THR A 259 9.91 15.84 16.18
N GLY A 260 11.23 15.74 16.20
CA GLY A 260 11.95 14.57 16.73
C GLY A 260 11.95 13.34 15.82
N TYR A 261 11.23 13.37 14.67
CA TYR A 261 11.06 12.21 13.78
C TYR A 261 11.47 12.50 12.34
N THR A 262 12.01 11.49 11.65
CA THR A 262 12.37 11.56 10.23
C THR A 262 12.22 10.18 9.59
N GLY A 263 11.40 10.11 8.52
CA GLY A 263 11.09 8.88 7.82
C GLY A 263 10.16 7.96 8.62
N ARG A 264 9.83 6.82 8.02
CA ARG A 264 8.86 5.86 8.55
C ARG A 264 9.38 4.44 8.43
N THR A 265 8.82 3.52 9.22
CA THR A 265 9.05 2.08 9.12
C THR A 265 7.74 1.34 9.36
N GLY A 266 7.64 0.11 8.83
CA GLY A 266 6.45 -0.72 9.02
C GLY A 266 6.39 -1.35 10.40
N VAL A 267 5.18 -1.54 10.91
CA VAL A 267 4.81 -2.52 11.93
C VAL A 267 3.84 -3.49 11.30
N PHE A 268 4.00 -4.77 11.60
CA PHE A 268 3.38 -5.85 10.87
C PHE A 268 2.67 -6.85 11.79
N GLU A 269 1.62 -7.46 11.25
CA GLU A 269 0.93 -8.61 11.80
C GLU A 269 0.74 -9.59 10.65
N LEU A 270 1.32 -10.79 10.73
CA LEU A 270 1.28 -11.78 9.67
C LEU A 270 0.50 -13.01 10.11
N LEU A 271 -0.70 -13.18 9.56
CA LEU A 271 -1.48 -14.39 9.63
C LEU A 271 -1.03 -15.32 8.49
N VAL A 272 -0.53 -16.52 8.84
CA VAL A 272 -0.20 -17.59 7.88
C VAL A 272 -1.34 -18.60 7.91
N THR A 273 -1.86 -19.01 6.77
CA THR A 273 -2.96 -19.96 6.70
C THR A 273 -2.47 -21.38 6.94
N THR A 274 -2.47 -21.77 8.21
CA THR A 274 -2.23 -23.17 8.64
C THR A 274 -3.48 -24.01 8.42
N ASP A 275 -3.38 -25.33 8.63
CA ASP A 275 -4.55 -26.23 8.53
C ASP A 275 -5.64 -25.87 9.55
N ALA A 276 -5.25 -25.40 10.75
CA ALA A 276 -6.20 -24.92 11.76
C ALA A 276 -6.96 -23.69 11.28
N ILE A 277 -6.24 -22.69 10.74
CA ILE A 277 -6.85 -21.46 10.21
C ILE A 277 -7.69 -21.76 8.96
N ARG A 278 -7.22 -22.65 8.09
CA ARG A 278 -7.98 -23.13 6.93
C ARG A 278 -9.33 -23.72 7.32
N ALA A 279 -9.35 -24.55 8.37
CA ALA A 279 -10.58 -25.11 8.89
C ALA A 279 -11.53 -24.04 9.45
N GLN A 280 -11.00 -23.02 10.15
CA GLN A 280 -11.80 -21.89 10.64
C GLN A 280 -12.42 -21.08 9.49
N ILE A 281 -11.66 -20.79 8.47
CA ILE A 281 -12.16 -20.07 7.28
C ILE A 281 -13.24 -20.89 6.58
N HIS A 282 -12.99 -22.17 6.36
CA HIS A 282 -13.95 -23.09 5.72
C HIS A 282 -15.29 -23.14 6.46
N ASN A 283 -15.25 -23.17 7.79
CA ASN A 283 -16.41 -23.25 8.67
C ASN A 283 -17.04 -21.88 8.96
N GLN A 284 -16.60 -20.79 8.29
CA GLN A 284 -17.11 -19.44 8.48
C GLN A 284 -17.01 -18.97 9.96
N ALA A 285 -15.92 -19.31 10.62
CA ALA A 285 -15.67 -18.89 11.99
C ALA A 285 -15.61 -17.35 12.11
N SER A 286 -15.89 -16.85 13.31
CA SER A 286 -15.82 -15.41 13.57
C SER A 286 -14.38 -14.87 13.44
N GLU A 287 -14.26 -13.59 13.22
CA GLU A 287 -12.95 -12.90 13.22
C GLU A 287 -12.16 -13.17 14.51
N ALA A 288 -12.85 -13.20 15.66
CA ALA A 288 -12.24 -13.48 16.96
C ALA A 288 -11.68 -14.91 17.04
N ASP A 289 -12.38 -15.89 16.47
CA ASP A 289 -11.93 -17.28 16.45
C ASP A 289 -10.72 -17.45 15.52
N ILE A 290 -10.75 -16.85 14.34
CA ILE A 290 -9.64 -16.86 13.40
C ILE A 290 -8.40 -16.20 14.04
N ARG A 291 -8.57 -15.05 14.70
CA ARG A 291 -7.50 -14.36 15.43
C ARG A 291 -6.93 -15.23 16.55
N THR A 292 -7.79 -15.87 17.34
CA THR A 292 -7.37 -16.77 18.43
C THR A 292 -6.55 -17.94 17.90
N ALA A 293 -6.99 -18.56 16.81
CA ALA A 293 -6.25 -19.64 16.15
C ALA A 293 -4.90 -19.15 15.63
N ALA A 294 -4.86 -17.97 14.99
CA ALA A 294 -3.64 -17.39 14.46
C ALA A 294 -2.61 -17.07 15.56
N LEU A 295 -3.06 -16.57 16.72
CA LEU A 295 -2.19 -16.33 17.88
C LEU A 295 -1.64 -17.65 18.43
N ALA A 296 -2.45 -18.70 18.50
CA ALA A 296 -2.01 -20.03 18.92
C ALA A 296 -0.94 -20.61 17.97
N ASP A 297 -1.02 -20.29 16.68
CA ASP A 297 -0.04 -20.66 15.64
C ASP A 297 1.17 -19.70 15.55
N GLY A 298 1.31 -18.80 16.54
CA GLY A 298 2.46 -17.91 16.69
C GLY A 298 2.42 -16.66 15.82
N MET A 299 1.22 -16.18 15.45
CA MET A 299 1.06 -14.83 14.93
C MET A 299 1.40 -13.83 16.04
N ALA A 300 2.30 -12.87 15.76
CA ALA A 300 2.50 -11.73 16.63
C ALA A 300 1.53 -10.61 16.24
N LEU A 301 0.94 -9.97 17.24
CA LEU A 301 0.10 -8.80 17.02
C LEU A 301 0.96 -7.61 16.52
N MET A 302 0.35 -6.74 15.76
CA MET A 302 1.01 -5.52 15.26
C MET A 302 1.60 -4.66 16.38
N ARG A 303 0.97 -4.65 17.55
CA ARG A 303 1.46 -3.96 18.74
C ARG A 303 2.73 -4.59 19.30
N GLU A 304 2.83 -5.92 19.30
CA GLU A 304 4.03 -6.63 19.74
C GLU A 304 5.22 -6.37 18.82
N ASP A 305 4.99 -6.32 17.49
CA ASP A 305 6.03 -5.90 16.55
C ASP A 305 6.43 -4.43 16.78
N GLY A 306 5.48 -3.57 17.15
CA GLY A 306 5.75 -2.19 17.59
C GLY A 306 6.63 -2.11 18.83
N GLU A 307 6.41 -2.95 19.86
CA GLU A 307 7.25 -3.01 21.07
C GLU A 307 8.70 -3.43 20.73
N ARG A 308 8.90 -4.29 19.75
CA ARG A 308 10.24 -4.61 19.21
C ARG A 308 10.96 -3.35 18.71
N LEU A 309 10.26 -2.49 17.96
CA LEU A 309 10.83 -1.23 17.44
C LEU A 309 11.11 -0.21 18.55
N ILE A 310 10.27 -0.17 19.59
CA ILE A 310 10.50 0.66 20.79
C ILE A 310 11.76 0.19 21.51
N ALA A 311 11.88 -1.11 21.77
CA ALA A 311 13.05 -1.70 22.43
C ALA A 311 14.35 -1.47 21.64
N ALA A 312 14.27 -1.44 20.30
CA ALA A 312 15.40 -1.11 19.41
C ALA A 312 15.70 0.40 19.32
N GLY A 313 14.95 1.27 20.00
CA GLY A 313 15.14 2.72 19.96
C GLY A 313 14.81 3.36 18.60
N VAL A 314 13.99 2.71 17.78
CA VAL A 314 13.64 3.18 16.44
C VAL A 314 12.50 4.18 16.46
N THR A 315 11.54 3.99 17.37
CA THR A 315 10.32 4.82 17.48
C THR A 315 9.88 4.98 18.94
N SER A 316 8.88 5.83 19.18
CA SER A 316 8.29 6.00 20.50
C SER A 316 7.07 5.10 20.71
N ARG A 317 6.73 4.94 22.01
CA ARG A 317 5.50 4.24 22.42
C ARG A 317 4.24 4.95 21.92
N GLU A 318 4.24 6.29 21.92
CA GLU A 318 3.11 7.08 21.41
C GLU A 318 2.85 6.82 19.93
N GLU A 319 3.90 6.68 19.13
CA GLU A 319 3.77 6.37 17.70
C GLU A 319 3.17 4.98 17.46
N VAL A 320 3.61 3.98 18.23
CA VAL A 320 3.04 2.63 18.14
C VAL A 320 1.58 2.64 18.56
N LEU A 321 1.26 3.25 19.72
CA LEU A 321 -0.13 3.35 20.20
C LEU A 321 -1.03 4.14 19.24
N ARG A 322 -0.51 5.15 18.55
CA ARG A 322 -1.28 5.94 17.57
C ARG A 322 -1.81 5.09 16.43
N VAL A 323 -1.08 4.06 16.02
CA VAL A 323 -1.42 3.24 14.84
C VAL A 323 -1.95 1.85 15.18
N THR A 324 -1.78 1.39 16.41
CA THR A 324 -2.22 0.07 16.91
C THR A 324 -3.36 0.17 17.93
N ARG A 325 -4.08 1.29 17.95
CA ARG A 325 -5.32 1.39 18.76
C ARG A 325 -6.37 0.46 18.14
N ASP A 326 -6.81 -0.45 18.96
CA ASP A 326 -7.98 -1.30 18.74
C ASP A 326 -9.26 -0.47 18.81
#